data_5705419a09d24d24c926b2c0535dab96
#
_entry.id   5705419a09d24d24c926b2c0535dab96
#
_cell.length_a   1.000
_cell.length_b   1.000
_cell.length_c   1.000
_cell.angle_alpha   90.00
_cell.angle_beta   90.00
_cell.angle_gamma   90.00
#
_symmetry.space_group_name_H-M   'P 1'
#
loop_
_entity.id
_entity.type
_entity.pdbx_description
1 polymer ?
#
loop_
_entity_poly.entity_id
_entity_poly.type
_entity_poly.pdbx_seq_one_letter_code
_entity_poly.pdbx_strand_id
1 'polypeptide(L)'
;KLFSKKKFNLKIICVGNIYIGGTGKTSLAIEINEFLKKKYRTVFIKKKYENQKDEINLLKKRGNLISSKSRLTSLYIAQQKKYSIAILDDGLQQKNIRYDLKIVCFNSEKGFGNGYLLPAGPLRESIYELKKYDIAFINGEKKNNKLKKNIKKINQKIKIFEGIYKPENLNQLNRNKNFLMFCGLGNPHEFEKTLLKFKFKVKRKIIFPDHYKLSNMEVENLKKSAKKEDLNIITTEKDYLRLNKNQKNNINYLKVRLKINNLNGFKKVFEKIL
;
A
#
# COMPACT_ATOMS: atom_id res chain seq x y z
N LYS A 1 -15.44 30.09 1.71
CA LYS A 1 -16.56 29.22 1.22
C LYS A 1 -16.35 27.82 1.79
N LEU A 2 -17.20 27.40 2.72
CA LEU A 2 -17.27 26.01 3.15
C LEU A 2 -17.77 25.19 1.95
N PHE A 3 -16.88 24.42 1.34
CA PHE A 3 -17.28 23.48 0.29
C PHE A 3 -18.20 22.43 0.89
N SER A 4 -19.45 22.40 0.47
CA SER A 4 -20.35 21.31 0.85
C SER A 4 -19.78 19.97 0.38
N LYS A 5 -19.63 19.01 1.29
CA LYS A 5 -19.11 17.68 0.94
C LYS A 5 -20.14 16.95 0.10
N LYS A 6 -19.72 16.46 -1.08
CA LYS A 6 -20.59 15.65 -1.93
C LYS A 6 -20.88 14.30 -1.29
N LYS A 7 -22.14 13.93 -1.26
CA LYS A 7 -22.65 12.62 -0.83
C LYS A 7 -22.98 11.78 -2.05
N PHE A 8 -22.77 10.48 -1.97
CA PHE A 8 -23.03 9.50 -3.03
C PHE A 8 -23.92 8.38 -2.50
N ASN A 9 -24.64 7.70 -3.39
CA ASN A 9 -25.50 6.55 -3.05
C ASN A 9 -24.69 5.24 -3.01
N LEU A 10 -23.47 5.28 -2.53
CA LEU A 10 -22.62 4.12 -2.24
C LEU A 10 -21.79 4.46 -1.01
N LYS A 11 -21.37 3.44 -0.28
CA LYS A 11 -20.49 3.63 0.88
C LYS A 11 -19.07 3.91 0.44
N ILE A 12 -18.43 4.89 1.06
CA ILE A 12 -17.09 5.34 0.69
C ILE A 12 -16.12 5.13 1.85
N ILE A 13 -15.19 4.19 1.65
CA ILE A 13 -14.10 3.89 2.56
C ILE A 13 -12.82 4.54 2.00
N CYS A 14 -12.18 5.38 2.79
CA CYS A 14 -10.94 6.02 2.38
C CYS A 14 -9.75 5.47 3.18
N VAL A 15 -8.78 4.93 2.47
CA VAL A 15 -7.49 4.50 3.02
C VAL A 15 -6.43 5.49 2.55
N GLY A 16 -5.71 6.10 3.48
CA GLY A 16 -4.69 7.08 3.13
C GLY A 16 -3.61 7.19 4.21
N ASN A 17 -2.79 8.21 4.12
CA ASN A 17 -1.77 8.52 5.12
C ASN A 17 -1.55 10.03 5.22
N ILE A 18 -0.93 10.44 6.32
CA ILE A 18 -0.45 11.81 6.55
C ILE A 18 1.06 11.93 6.40
N TYR A 19 1.75 10.84 6.08
CA TYR A 19 3.21 10.73 5.95
C TYR A 19 3.60 10.40 4.50
N ILE A 20 4.68 11.00 3.98
CA ILE A 20 5.20 10.65 2.64
C ILE A 20 5.85 9.27 2.66
N GLY A 21 5.57 8.47 1.62
CA GLY A 21 6.20 7.17 1.39
C GLY A 21 5.35 5.97 1.77
N GLY A 22 5.96 4.79 1.76
CA GLY A 22 5.32 3.49 1.89
C GLY A 22 4.77 3.22 3.29
N THR A 23 3.51 3.52 3.53
CA THR A 23 2.79 3.22 4.78
C THR A 23 1.84 2.03 4.65
N GLY A 24 1.82 1.33 3.49
CA GLY A 24 0.98 0.15 3.28
C GLY A 24 -0.47 0.42 2.89
N LYS A 25 -0.82 1.64 2.45
CA LYS A 25 -2.19 2.04 2.04
C LYS A 25 -2.82 1.07 1.04
N THR A 26 -2.14 0.85 -0.08
CA THR A 26 -2.62 0.01 -1.19
C THR A 26 -2.83 -1.43 -0.72
N SER A 27 -1.90 -1.97 0.08
CA SER A 27 -2.04 -3.31 0.65
C SER A 27 -3.24 -3.43 1.58
N LEU A 28 -3.48 -2.41 2.42
CA LEU A 28 -4.65 -2.39 3.30
C LEU A 28 -5.95 -2.26 2.50
N ALA A 29 -5.99 -1.41 1.47
CA ALA A 29 -7.15 -1.29 0.59
C ALA A 29 -7.48 -2.65 -0.08
N ILE A 30 -6.46 -3.40 -0.51
CA ILE A 30 -6.62 -4.75 -1.06
C ILE A 30 -7.22 -5.70 -0.02
N GLU A 31 -6.69 -5.72 1.22
CA GLU A 31 -7.23 -6.60 2.27
C GLU A 31 -8.68 -6.26 2.64
N ILE A 32 -9.02 -4.97 2.68
CA ILE A 32 -10.40 -4.52 2.88
C ILE A 32 -11.30 -5.05 1.75
N ASN A 33 -10.86 -4.93 0.51
CA ASN A 33 -11.61 -5.45 -0.64
C ASN A 33 -11.79 -6.97 -0.55
N GLU A 34 -10.78 -7.72 -0.14
CA GLU A 34 -10.82 -9.19 -0.08
C GLU A 34 -11.94 -9.72 0.84
N PHE A 35 -12.24 -9.06 1.94
CA PHE A 35 -13.36 -9.50 2.77
C PHE A 35 -14.70 -8.85 2.38
N LEU A 36 -14.71 -7.61 1.86
CA LEU A 36 -15.95 -6.94 1.47
C LEU A 36 -16.54 -7.50 0.17
N LYS A 37 -15.72 -7.84 -0.84
CA LYS A 37 -16.17 -8.36 -2.13
C LYS A 37 -16.95 -9.68 -2.04
N LYS A 38 -16.87 -10.37 -0.90
CA LYS A 38 -17.64 -11.61 -0.65
C LYS A 38 -19.13 -11.35 -0.46
N LYS A 39 -19.51 -10.14 -0.02
CA LYS A 39 -20.90 -9.77 0.31
C LYS A 39 -21.40 -8.56 -0.49
N TYR A 40 -20.49 -7.74 -1.00
CA TYR A 40 -20.83 -6.45 -1.62
C TYR A 40 -20.15 -6.29 -2.97
N ARG A 41 -20.77 -5.53 -3.87
CA ARG A 41 -20.17 -5.13 -5.14
C ARG A 41 -19.22 -3.97 -4.91
N THR A 42 -17.92 -4.28 -4.81
CA THR A 42 -16.86 -3.34 -4.46
C THR A 42 -16.08 -2.83 -5.66
N VAL A 43 -15.52 -1.62 -5.55
CA VAL A 43 -14.63 -1.02 -6.55
C VAL A 43 -13.54 -0.21 -5.88
N PHE A 44 -12.32 -0.34 -6.37
CA PHE A 44 -11.24 0.58 -6.03
C PHE A 44 -11.37 1.89 -6.78
N ILE A 45 -11.11 3.00 -6.10
CA ILE A 45 -11.00 4.33 -6.69
C ILE A 45 -9.57 4.84 -6.48
N LYS A 46 -8.88 5.12 -7.58
CA LYS A 46 -7.53 5.71 -7.53
C LYS A 46 -7.41 6.85 -8.50
N LYS A 47 -6.81 7.97 -8.06
CA LYS A 47 -6.48 9.06 -8.95
C LYS A 47 -5.37 8.59 -9.91
N LYS A 48 -5.55 8.87 -11.21
CA LYS A 48 -4.57 8.51 -12.24
C LYS A 48 -3.37 9.45 -12.17
N TYR A 49 -2.19 8.90 -11.95
CA TYR A 49 -0.89 9.55 -12.07
C TYR A 49 -0.04 8.75 -13.04
N GLU A 50 0.76 9.42 -13.85
CA GLU A 50 1.57 8.78 -14.90
C GLU A 50 2.65 7.85 -14.32
N ASN A 51 3.20 8.22 -13.18
CA ASN A 51 4.26 7.49 -12.49
C ASN A 51 3.76 6.38 -11.53
N GLN A 52 2.45 6.15 -11.40
CA GLN A 52 1.86 5.13 -10.49
C GLN A 52 1.13 4.01 -11.23
N LYS A 53 1.58 3.66 -12.44
CA LYS A 53 0.96 2.58 -13.25
C LYS A 53 1.04 1.20 -12.57
N ASP A 54 2.09 0.96 -11.79
CA ASP A 54 2.28 -0.28 -11.02
C ASP A 54 1.21 -0.47 -9.94
N GLU A 55 0.86 0.58 -9.19
CA GLU A 55 -0.20 0.51 -8.19
C GLU A 55 -1.58 0.30 -8.83
N ILE A 56 -1.83 0.96 -9.97
CA ILE A 56 -3.03 0.74 -10.78
C ILE A 56 -3.11 -0.72 -11.25
N ASN A 57 -2.03 -1.28 -11.76
CA ASN A 57 -1.97 -2.66 -12.22
C ASN A 57 -2.16 -3.66 -11.07
N LEU A 58 -1.58 -3.37 -9.90
CA LEU A 58 -1.76 -4.18 -8.71
C LEU A 58 -3.23 -4.21 -8.26
N LEU A 59 -3.89 -3.05 -8.18
CA LEU A 59 -5.30 -2.95 -7.82
C LEU A 59 -6.22 -3.66 -8.83
N LYS A 60 -5.96 -3.51 -10.15
CA LYS A 60 -6.70 -4.20 -11.22
C LYS A 60 -6.64 -5.73 -11.09
N LYS A 61 -5.50 -6.28 -10.66
CA LYS A 61 -5.36 -7.72 -10.42
C LYS A 61 -6.15 -8.21 -9.21
N ARG A 62 -6.50 -7.33 -8.28
CA ARG A 62 -7.14 -7.66 -7.01
C ARG A 62 -8.65 -7.37 -6.99
N GLY A 63 -9.17 -6.63 -7.97
CA GLY A 63 -10.59 -6.32 -8.05
C GLY A 63 -10.92 -5.26 -9.11
N ASN A 64 -12.18 -4.86 -9.15
CA ASN A 64 -12.63 -3.79 -10.04
C ASN A 64 -11.95 -2.47 -9.67
N LEU A 65 -11.50 -1.73 -10.67
CA LEU A 65 -10.85 -0.43 -10.50
C LEU A 65 -11.45 0.60 -11.45
N ILE A 66 -11.79 1.76 -10.91
CA ILE A 66 -12.07 2.97 -11.69
C ILE A 66 -10.98 3.99 -11.36
N SER A 67 -10.27 4.44 -12.40
CA SER A 67 -9.19 5.43 -12.27
C SER A 67 -9.37 6.55 -13.28
N SER A 68 -9.40 7.80 -12.79
CA SER A 68 -9.51 9.00 -13.62
C SER A 68 -8.66 10.14 -13.04
N LYS A 69 -8.58 11.27 -13.74
CA LYS A 69 -7.90 12.48 -13.24
C LYS A 69 -8.56 13.04 -11.97
N SER A 70 -9.87 12.78 -11.77
CA SER A 70 -10.65 13.23 -10.62
C SER A 70 -11.28 12.05 -9.88
N ARG A 71 -11.09 11.99 -8.55
CA ARG A 71 -11.79 10.99 -7.71
C ARG A 71 -13.31 11.16 -7.70
N LEU A 72 -13.77 12.41 -7.80
CA LEU A 72 -15.22 12.70 -7.93
C LEU A 72 -15.80 12.05 -9.17
N THR A 73 -15.16 12.23 -10.34
CA THR A 73 -15.57 11.59 -11.59
C THR A 73 -15.60 10.07 -11.44
N SER A 74 -14.58 9.49 -10.83
CA SER A 74 -14.55 8.03 -10.58
C SER A 74 -15.68 7.56 -9.68
N LEU A 75 -16.07 8.34 -8.66
CA LEU A 75 -17.20 8.03 -7.77
C LEU A 75 -18.54 8.13 -8.50
N TYR A 76 -18.74 9.12 -9.36
CA TYR A 76 -19.95 9.19 -10.20
C TYR A 76 -20.08 7.97 -11.11
N ILE A 77 -18.99 7.57 -11.78
CA ILE A 77 -18.97 6.35 -12.60
C ILE A 77 -19.27 5.10 -11.74
N ALA A 78 -18.71 5.02 -10.53
CA ALA A 78 -18.98 3.92 -9.62
C ALA A 78 -20.46 3.84 -9.23
N GLN A 79 -21.08 4.98 -8.93
CA GLN A 79 -22.50 5.08 -8.61
C GLN A 79 -23.39 4.67 -9.80
N GLN A 80 -23.11 5.18 -11.00
CA GLN A 80 -23.83 4.79 -12.23
C GLN A 80 -23.73 3.30 -12.52
N LYS A 81 -22.56 2.70 -12.25
CA LYS A 81 -22.34 1.26 -12.37
C LYS A 81 -22.90 0.44 -11.22
N LYS A 82 -23.66 1.05 -10.30
CA LYS A 82 -24.33 0.39 -9.15
C LYS A 82 -23.37 -0.39 -8.25
N TYR A 83 -22.17 0.14 -7.99
CA TYR A 83 -21.31 -0.40 -6.94
C TYR A 83 -21.87 -0.01 -5.57
N SER A 84 -21.79 -0.95 -4.62
CA SER A 84 -22.26 -0.72 -3.24
C SER A 84 -21.22 -0.01 -2.40
N ILE A 85 -19.93 -0.31 -2.65
CA ILE A 85 -18.82 0.21 -1.85
C ILE A 85 -17.68 0.66 -2.75
N ALA A 86 -17.20 1.89 -2.54
CA ALA A 86 -15.97 2.41 -3.13
C ALA A 86 -14.85 2.45 -2.08
N ILE A 87 -13.70 1.86 -2.41
CA ILE A 87 -12.50 1.88 -1.58
C ILE A 87 -11.49 2.82 -2.24
N LEU A 88 -11.29 3.99 -1.65
CA LEU A 88 -10.35 5.00 -2.15
C LEU A 88 -8.94 4.68 -1.65
N ASP A 89 -8.01 4.49 -2.57
CA ASP A 89 -6.58 4.41 -2.27
C ASP A 89 -5.96 5.80 -2.37
N ASP A 90 -5.43 6.31 -1.23
CA ASP A 90 -4.79 7.62 -1.05
C ASP A 90 -5.71 8.83 -1.30
N GLY A 91 -6.81 8.92 -0.56
CA GLY A 91 -7.84 9.96 -0.74
C GLY A 91 -8.05 10.91 0.45
N LEU A 92 -7.35 10.78 1.58
CA LEU A 92 -7.64 11.54 2.81
C LEU A 92 -7.54 13.05 2.65
N GLN A 93 -6.64 13.54 1.78
CA GLN A 93 -6.46 14.97 1.50
C GLN A 93 -7.62 15.60 0.70
N GLN A 94 -8.55 14.80 0.19
CA GLN A 94 -9.68 15.30 -0.59
C GLN A 94 -10.84 15.70 0.33
N LYS A 95 -10.99 16.99 0.61
CA LYS A 95 -11.94 17.52 1.61
C LYS A 95 -13.39 17.61 1.12
N ASN A 96 -13.63 17.62 -0.20
CA ASN A 96 -14.95 17.78 -0.82
C ASN A 96 -15.74 16.48 -1.00
N ILE A 97 -15.26 15.35 -0.45
CA ILE A 97 -15.96 14.07 -0.44
C ILE A 97 -16.39 13.75 0.99
N ARG A 98 -17.63 13.28 1.16
CA ARG A 98 -18.10 12.70 2.42
C ARG A 98 -17.71 11.23 2.45
N TYR A 99 -16.87 10.86 3.40
CA TYR A 99 -16.46 9.47 3.64
C TYR A 99 -17.31 8.85 4.75
N ASP A 100 -17.69 7.57 4.59
CA ASP A 100 -18.34 6.78 5.64
C ASP A 100 -17.31 6.20 6.61
N LEU A 101 -16.08 5.91 6.13
CA LEU A 101 -14.98 5.44 6.97
C LEU A 101 -13.64 6.02 6.48
N LYS A 102 -12.85 6.57 7.40
CA LYS A 102 -11.52 7.14 7.12
C LYS A 102 -10.45 6.39 7.89
N ILE A 103 -9.52 5.78 7.17
CA ILE A 103 -8.43 4.98 7.71
C ILE A 103 -7.10 5.63 7.38
N VAL A 104 -6.35 6.01 8.40
CA VAL A 104 -4.99 6.54 8.24
C VAL A 104 -3.96 5.45 8.52
N CYS A 105 -3.03 5.25 7.58
CA CYS A 105 -1.97 4.25 7.68
C CYS A 105 -0.65 4.85 8.15
N PHE A 106 0.02 4.13 9.05
CA PHE A 106 1.36 4.43 9.55
C PHE A 106 2.30 3.25 9.31
N ASN A 107 3.58 3.56 9.15
CA ASN A 107 4.64 2.57 9.28
C ASN A 107 5.09 2.51 10.74
N SER A 108 5.22 1.32 11.32
CA SER A 108 5.54 1.13 12.75
C SER A 108 6.93 1.64 13.14
N GLU A 109 7.89 1.67 12.21
CA GLU A 109 9.24 2.19 12.45
C GLU A 109 9.29 3.71 12.33
N LYS A 110 8.66 4.27 11.28
CA LYS A 110 8.71 5.70 10.95
C LYS A 110 7.78 6.55 11.81
N GLY A 111 6.61 6.01 12.19
CA GLY A 111 5.63 6.74 12.99
C GLY A 111 5.22 8.08 12.39
N PHE A 112 5.41 9.16 13.13
CA PHE A 112 5.20 10.55 12.67
C PHE A 112 6.49 11.20 12.09
N GLY A 113 7.61 10.45 12.02
CA GLY A 113 8.92 11.04 11.69
C GLY A 113 9.36 12.05 12.74
N ASN A 114 9.84 13.20 12.30
CA ASN A 114 10.18 14.34 13.16
C ASN A 114 8.97 15.21 13.58
N GLY A 115 7.75 14.88 13.07
CA GLY A 115 6.52 15.60 13.41
C GLY A 115 6.26 16.87 12.63
N TYR A 116 7.16 17.29 11.74
CA TYR A 116 7.02 18.50 10.94
C TYR A 116 6.38 18.23 9.57
N LEU A 117 5.71 19.25 9.04
CA LEU A 117 5.16 19.26 7.69
C LEU A 117 6.27 19.46 6.65
N LEU A 118 5.99 19.07 5.40
CA LEU A 118 6.82 19.40 4.27
C LEU A 118 7.02 20.93 4.14
N PRO A 119 8.23 21.39 3.80
CA PRO A 119 9.46 20.63 3.48
C PRO A 119 10.31 20.29 4.72
N ALA A 120 10.00 20.78 5.92
CA ALA A 120 10.80 20.60 7.13
C ALA A 120 10.74 19.15 7.70
N GLY A 121 9.73 18.39 7.31
CA GLY A 121 9.55 17.01 7.73
C GLY A 121 8.70 16.20 6.75
N PRO A 122 8.43 14.93 7.09
CA PRO A 122 7.79 14.00 6.14
C PRO A 122 6.26 14.06 6.14
N LEU A 123 5.65 14.96 6.92
CA LEU A 123 4.19 14.99 7.02
C LEU A 123 3.56 15.80 5.88
N ARG A 124 2.53 15.23 5.25
CA ARG A 124 1.68 15.87 4.23
C ARG A 124 0.59 16.75 4.86
N GLU A 125 0.21 16.42 6.09
CA GLU A 125 -0.82 17.09 6.87
C GLU A 125 -0.44 17.06 8.35
N SER A 126 -0.98 18.02 9.12
CA SER A 126 -0.78 18.06 10.56
C SER A 126 -1.22 16.76 11.25
N ILE A 127 -0.49 16.34 12.29
CA ILE A 127 -0.89 15.21 13.14
C ILE A 127 -2.27 15.41 13.79
N TYR A 128 -2.70 16.66 13.97
CA TYR A 128 -4.03 16.97 14.52
C TYR A 128 -5.19 16.62 13.58
N GLU A 129 -4.93 16.35 12.28
CA GLU A 129 -5.94 15.80 11.36
C GLU A 129 -6.42 14.41 11.81
N LEU A 130 -5.67 13.73 12.68
CA LEU A 130 -6.08 12.48 13.34
C LEU A 130 -7.44 12.59 14.07
N LYS A 131 -7.84 13.79 14.51
CA LYS A 131 -9.16 14.02 15.12
C LYS A 131 -10.32 13.70 14.16
N LYS A 132 -10.05 13.69 12.83
CA LYS A 132 -11.05 13.45 11.79
C LYS A 132 -11.11 12.01 11.29
N TYR A 133 -10.21 11.12 11.79
CA TYR A 133 -10.08 9.75 11.31
C TYR A 133 -10.67 8.74 12.29
N ASP A 134 -11.21 7.66 11.75
CA ASP A 134 -11.95 6.65 12.51
C ASP A 134 -11.03 5.50 12.94
N ILE A 135 -10.07 5.16 12.06
CA ILE A 135 -9.10 4.07 12.27
C ILE A 135 -7.68 4.58 12.00
N ALA A 136 -6.74 4.23 12.89
CA ALA A 136 -5.32 4.26 12.63
C ALA A 136 -4.83 2.81 12.42
N PHE A 137 -4.27 2.54 11.26
CA PHE A 137 -3.68 1.24 10.94
C PHE A 137 -2.15 1.35 10.95
N ILE A 138 -1.50 0.58 11.82
CA ILE A 138 -0.05 0.57 11.98
C ILE A 138 0.51 -0.68 11.31
N ASN A 139 1.30 -0.46 10.25
CA ASN A 139 1.88 -1.50 9.42
C ASN A 139 3.36 -1.70 9.74
N GLY A 140 3.76 -2.93 10.02
CA GLY A 140 5.13 -3.33 10.31
C GLY A 140 5.26 -4.18 11.57
N GLU A 141 6.43 -4.79 11.75
CA GLU A 141 6.67 -5.77 12.82
C GLU A 141 7.03 -5.14 14.16
N LYS A 142 7.59 -3.93 14.13
CA LYS A 142 8.04 -3.25 15.35
C LYS A 142 6.83 -2.81 16.17
N LYS A 143 6.73 -3.29 17.41
CA LYS A 143 5.75 -2.78 18.38
C LYS A 143 6.09 -1.32 18.70
N ASN A 144 5.22 -0.39 18.37
CA ASN A 144 5.43 1.04 18.63
C ASN A 144 4.36 1.60 19.58
N ASN A 145 4.55 1.31 20.87
CA ASN A 145 3.63 1.78 21.92
C ASN A 145 3.63 3.31 22.06
N LYS A 146 4.77 3.97 21.77
CA LYS A 146 4.87 5.44 21.78
C LYS A 146 3.95 6.04 20.71
N LEU A 147 3.97 5.49 19.49
CA LEU A 147 3.08 5.92 18.40
C LEU A 147 1.61 5.76 18.80
N LYS A 148 1.23 4.59 19.35
CA LYS A 148 -0.14 4.33 19.80
C LYS A 148 -0.60 5.33 20.87
N LYS A 149 0.25 5.58 21.88
CA LYS A 149 -0.04 6.57 22.92
C LYS A 149 -0.22 7.97 22.34
N ASN A 150 0.64 8.39 21.42
CA ASN A 150 0.55 9.69 20.76
C ASN A 150 -0.72 9.83 19.91
N ILE A 151 -1.08 8.79 19.15
CA ILE A 151 -2.35 8.75 18.39
C ILE A 151 -3.54 8.91 19.33
N LYS A 152 -3.56 8.16 20.44
CA LYS A 152 -4.64 8.21 21.44
C LYS A 152 -4.72 9.55 22.19
N LYS A 153 -3.59 10.21 22.43
CA LYS A 153 -3.58 11.58 23.01
C LYS A 153 -4.28 12.59 22.11
N ILE A 154 -4.15 12.45 20.77
CA ILE A 154 -4.78 13.37 19.81
C ILE A 154 -6.24 13.01 19.57
N ASN A 155 -6.57 11.71 19.48
CA ASN A 155 -7.93 11.23 19.26
C ASN A 155 -8.19 9.97 20.11
N GLN A 156 -8.87 10.14 21.24
CA GLN A 156 -9.19 9.02 22.15
C GLN A 156 -10.14 7.99 21.50
N LYS A 157 -11.02 8.44 20.59
CA LYS A 157 -12.05 7.60 19.94
C LYS A 157 -11.50 6.78 18.78
N ILE A 158 -10.35 7.13 18.22
CA ILE A 158 -9.78 6.43 17.07
C ILE A 158 -9.47 4.96 17.41
N LYS A 159 -9.89 4.03 16.55
CA LYS A 159 -9.55 2.62 16.71
C LYS A 159 -8.18 2.34 16.12
N ILE A 160 -7.34 1.60 16.85
CA ILE A 160 -5.99 1.25 16.38
C ILE A 160 -5.96 -0.23 16.03
N PHE A 161 -5.53 -0.53 14.80
CA PHE A 161 -5.26 -1.88 14.32
C PHE A 161 -3.84 -1.97 13.80
N GLU A 162 -3.31 -3.18 13.80
CA GLU A 162 -1.95 -3.48 13.36
C GLU A 162 -1.94 -4.62 12.35
N GLY A 163 -0.92 -4.63 11.51
CA GLY A 163 -0.70 -5.72 10.58
C GLY A 163 0.76 -5.83 10.15
N ILE A 164 1.10 -7.00 9.64
CA ILE A 164 2.45 -7.33 9.18
C ILE A 164 2.39 -7.95 7.79
N TYR A 165 3.45 -7.78 7.01
CA TYR A 165 3.58 -8.45 5.73
C TYR A 165 4.03 -9.90 5.93
N LYS A 166 3.33 -10.83 5.26
CA LYS A 166 3.73 -12.24 5.18
C LYS A 166 3.87 -12.65 3.72
N PRO A 167 4.94 -13.34 3.36
CA PRO A 167 5.09 -13.92 2.02
C PRO A 167 4.01 -14.96 1.72
N GLU A 168 3.54 -15.00 0.47
CA GLU A 168 2.54 -15.96 -0.01
C GLU A 168 3.12 -17.05 -0.92
N ASN A 169 4.27 -16.80 -1.57
CA ASN A 169 4.83 -17.69 -2.58
C ASN A 169 6.17 -18.31 -2.20
N LEU A 170 6.44 -18.49 -0.91
CA LEU A 170 7.72 -19.06 -0.45
C LEU A 170 8.00 -20.44 -1.04
N ASN A 171 6.96 -21.28 -1.22
CA ASN A 171 7.08 -22.63 -1.75
C ASN A 171 7.47 -22.65 -3.24
N GLN A 172 7.31 -21.54 -3.96
CA GLN A 172 7.68 -21.39 -5.37
C GLN A 172 9.13 -20.89 -5.54
N LEU A 173 9.81 -20.56 -4.45
CA LEU A 173 11.13 -19.93 -4.45
C LEU A 173 12.16 -20.85 -3.79
N ASN A 174 13.21 -21.22 -4.54
CA ASN A 174 14.30 -22.04 -3.99
C ASN A 174 15.24 -21.17 -3.13
N ARG A 175 15.01 -21.14 -1.82
CA ARG A 175 15.76 -20.32 -0.86
C ARG A 175 17.21 -20.78 -0.61
N ASN A 176 17.59 -21.97 -1.08
CA ASN A 176 18.96 -22.46 -0.97
C ASN A 176 19.91 -21.79 -1.96
N LYS A 177 19.37 -21.16 -3.00
CA LYS A 177 20.14 -20.38 -4.00
C LYS A 177 20.59 -19.04 -3.44
N ASN A 178 21.65 -18.49 -4.01
CA ASN A 178 22.09 -17.12 -3.76
C ASN A 178 21.32 -16.14 -4.64
N PHE A 179 21.08 -14.94 -4.13
CA PHE A 179 20.24 -13.95 -4.82
C PHE A 179 20.93 -12.60 -5.00
N LEU A 180 20.73 -12.03 -6.20
CA LEU A 180 20.81 -10.60 -6.46
C LEU A 180 19.40 -10.03 -6.25
N MET A 181 19.26 -9.14 -5.25
CA MET A 181 18.04 -8.41 -4.98
C MET A 181 18.07 -7.08 -5.73
N PHE A 182 16.97 -6.75 -6.44
CA PHE A 182 16.75 -5.38 -6.88
C PHE A 182 15.36 -4.88 -6.48
N CYS A 183 15.21 -3.57 -6.23
CA CYS A 183 13.93 -2.94 -6.01
C CYS A 183 13.96 -1.42 -6.25
N GLY A 184 12.81 -0.88 -6.67
CA GLY A 184 12.52 0.55 -6.77
C GLY A 184 11.34 0.91 -5.84
N LEU A 185 11.59 0.89 -4.55
CA LEU A 185 10.63 1.16 -3.48
C LEU A 185 11.06 2.34 -2.62
N GLY A 186 10.11 3.06 -2.05
CA GLY A 186 10.37 4.11 -1.06
C GLY A 186 10.96 3.60 0.27
N ASN A 187 10.97 2.28 0.52
CA ASN A 187 11.64 1.65 1.65
C ASN A 187 12.26 0.29 1.26
N PRO A 188 13.42 0.29 0.58
CA PRO A 188 14.10 -0.93 0.13
C PRO A 188 14.56 -1.82 1.29
N HIS A 189 14.88 -1.23 2.43
CA HIS A 189 15.36 -1.95 3.61
C HIS A 189 14.31 -2.91 4.21
N GLU A 190 13.03 -2.57 4.16
CA GLU A 190 11.96 -3.50 4.58
C GLU A 190 11.88 -4.74 3.68
N PHE A 191 12.10 -4.58 2.39
CA PHE A 191 12.14 -5.72 1.47
C PHE A 191 13.32 -6.64 1.77
N GLU A 192 14.50 -6.07 1.97
CA GLU A 192 15.69 -6.82 2.38
C GLU A 192 15.48 -7.56 3.70
N LYS A 193 15.01 -6.86 4.74
CA LYS A 193 14.68 -7.48 6.04
C LYS A 193 13.71 -8.66 5.88
N THR A 194 12.72 -8.51 5.00
CA THR A 194 11.77 -9.58 4.71
C THR A 194 12.47 -10.78 4.07
N LEU A 195 13.32 -10.58 3.08
CA LEU A 195 14.08 -11.67 2.44
C LEU A 195 14.96 -12.40 3.47
N LEU A 196 15.74 -11.67 4.25
CA LEU A 196 16.63 -12.24 5.28
C LEU A 196 15.86 -13.02 6.35
N LYS A 197 14.74 -12.48 6.83
CA LYS A 197 13.86 -13.15 7.79
C LYS A 197 13.36 -14.50 7.28
N PHE A 198 13.05 -14.61 6.00
CA PHE A 198 12.63 -15.87 5.38
C PHE A 198 13.79 -16.69 4.80
N LYS A 199 15.02 -16.42 5.28
CA LYS A 199 16.24 -17.19 5.00
C LYS A 199 16.67 -17.17 3.52
N PHE A 200 16.38 -16.09 2.77
CA PHE A 200 16.97 -15.89 1.45
C PHE A 200 18.43 -15.44 1.58
N LYS A 201 19.32 -16.03 0.80
CA LYS A 201 20.75 -15.70 0.78
C LYS A 201 21.00 -14.52 -0.19
N VAL A 202 20.76 -13.29 0.25
CA VAL A 202 20.99 -12.08 -0.56
C VAL A 202 22.48 -11.75 -0.54
N LYS A 203 23.15 -11.92 -1.68
CA LYS A 203 24.60 -11.65 -1.88
C LYS A 203 24.85 -10.27 -2.47
N ARG A 204 23.93 -9.77 -3.30
CA ARG A 204 24.06 -8.46 -3.96
C ARG A 204 22.75 -7.71 -3.94
N LYS A 205 22.83 -6.38 -3.82
CA LYS A 205 21.68 -5.48 -3.77
C LYS A 205 21.85 -4.37 -4.80
N ILE A 206 20.78 -4.08 -5.54
CA ILE A 206 20.70 -2.94 -6.46
C ILE A 206 19.41 -2.21 -6.16
N ILE A 207 19.53 -0.95 -5.75
CA ILE A 207 18.39 -0.12 -5.33
C ILE A 207 18.22 0.97 -6.37
N PHE A 208 17.00 1.06 -6.91
CA PHE A 208 16.56 2.11 -7.83
C PHE A 208 15.70 3.14 -7.10
N PRO A 209 15.55 4.35 -7.64
CA PRO A 209 14.59 5.32 -7.15
C PRO A 209 13.16 4.75 -7.09
N ASP A 210 12.32 5.27 -6.18
CA ASP A 210 10.92 4.82 -6.10
C ASP A 210 10.20 5.05 -7.43
N HIS A 211 9.40 4.07 -7.84
CA HIS A 211 8.71 4.04 -9.14
C HIS A 211 9.61 4.02 -10.39
N TYR A 212 10.89 3.71 -10.27
CA TYR A 212 11.81 3.62 -11.40
C TYR A 212 11.37 2.59 -12.44
N LYS A 213 11.44 2.94 -13.71
CA LYS A 213 11.12 2.07 -14.83
C LYS A 213 12.42 1.62 -15.52
N LEU A 214 12.78 0.38 -15.32
CA LEU A 214 13.98 -0.23 -15.94
C LEU A 214 13.84 -0.29 -17.47
N SER A 215 14.88 0.14 -18.18
CA SER A 215 15.05 -0.07 -19.61
C SER A 215 15.38 -1.53 -19.92
N ASN A 216 15.25 -1.94 -21.18
CA ASN A 216 15.65 -3.29 -21.59
C ASN A 216 17.14 -3.54 -21.34
N MET A 217 17.98 -2.56 -21.62
CA MET A 217 19.43 -2.65 -21.44
C MET A 217 19.81 -2.84 -19.96
N GLU A 218 19.17 -2.12 -19.05
CA GLU A 218 19.40 -2.26 -17.61
C GLU A 218 19.01 -3.64 -17.11
N VAL A 219 17.86 -4.18 -17.55
CA VAL A 219 17.43 -5.53 -17.18
C VAL A 219 18.38 -6.58 -17.71
N GLU A 220 18.87 -6.46 -18.96
CA GLU A 220 19.85 -7.38 -19.51
C GLU A 220 21.20 -7.29 -18.78
N ASN A 221 21.63 -6.11 -18.38
CA ASN A 221 22.84 -5.93 -17.56
C ASN A 221 22.68 -6.58 -16.18
N LEU A 222 21.49 -6.46 -15.54
CA LEU A 222 21.18 -7.17 -14.30
C LEU A 222 21.29 -8.68 -14.47
N LYS A 223 20.72 -9.23 -15.56
CA LYS A 223 20.77 -10.67 -15.86
C LYS A 223 22.19 -11.16 -16.12
N LYS A 224 22.97 -10.43 -16.94
CA LYS A 224 24.38 -10.75 -17.21
C LYS A 224 25.20 -10.76 -15.92
N SER A 225 25.04 -9.75 -15.08
CA SER A 225 25.74 -9.64 -13.80
C SER A 225 25.37 -10.79 -12.86
N ALA A 226 24.08 -11.11 -12.75
CA ALA A 226 23.61 -12.22 -11.93
C ALA A 226 24.15 -13.57 -12.42
N LYS A 227 24.18 -13.80 -13.75
CA LYS A 227 24.72 -15.01 -14.35
C LYS A 227 26.22 -15.15 -14.08
N LYS A 228 27.01 -14.07 -14.18
CA LYS A 228 28.45 -14.07 -13.92
C LYS A 228 28.80 -14.48 -12.48
N GLU A 229 27.92 -14.14 -11.51
CA GLU A 229 28.11 -14.41 -10.08
C GLU A 229 27.32 -15.64 -9.59
N ASP A 230 26.71 -16.43 -10.47
CA ASP A 230 25.78 -17.55 -10.15
C ASP A 230 24.68 -17.15 -9.17
N LEU A 231 24.05 -16.00 -9.40
CA LEU A 231 22.99 -15.47 -8.57
C LEU A 231 21.63 -15.58 -9.28
N ASN A 232 20.58 -15.93 -8.52
CA ASN A 232 19.21 -15.79 -8.97
C ASN A 232 18.72 -14.37 -8.71
N ILE A 233 17.92 -13.82 -9.61
CA ILE A 233 17.37 -12.47 -9.42
C ILE A 233 16.07 -12.55 -8.64
N ILE A 234 15.91 -11.67 -7.65
CA ILE A 234 14.68 -11.52 -6.89
C ILE A 234 14.30 -10.05 -6.73
N THR A 235 13.01 -9.75 -6.88
CA THR A 235 12.47 -8.40 -6.71
C THR A 235 11.12 -8.42 -5.98
N THR A 236 10.48 -7.25 -5.85
CA THR A 236 9.14 -7.14 -5.27
C THR A 236 8.05 -7.41 -6.32
N GLU A 237 6.82 -7.77 -5.89
CA GLU A 237 5.69 -7.91 -6.81
C GLU A 237 5.43 -6.60 -7.58
N LYS A 238 5.56 -5.42 -6.94
CA LYS A 238 5.40 -4.11 -7.59
C LYS A 238 6.39 -3.91 -8.73
N ASP A 239 7.66 -4.14 -8.48
CA ASP A 239 8.71 -3.97 -9.48
C ASP A 239 8.58 -4.99 -10.61
N TYR A 240 8.27 -6.24 -10.27
CA TYR A 240 8.01 -7.29 -11.27
C TYR A 240 6.85 -6.92 -12.21
N LEU A 241 5.80 -6.25 -11.69
CA LEU A 241 4.67 -5.81 -12.50
C LEU A 241 5.01 -4.66 -13.47
N ARG A 242 6.08 -3.91 -13.21
CA ARG A 242 6.58 -2.86 -14.12
C ARG A 242 7.31 -3.43 -15.32
N LEU A 243 7.85 -4.65 -15.19
CA LEU A 243 8.59 -5.32 -16.26
C LEU A 243 7.66 -5.76 -17.39
N ASN A 244 8.13 -5.67 -18.64
CA ASN A 244 7.45 -6.23 -19.79
C ASN A 244 7.60 -7.77 -19.83
N LYS A 245 6.94 -8.43 -20.78
CA LYS A 245 6.92 -9.90 -20.87
C LYS A 245 8.33 -10.49 -21.00
N ASN A 246 9.19 -9.93 -21.87
CA ASN A 246 10.54 -10.42 -22.11
C ASN A 246 11.48 -10.16 -20.93
N GLN A 247 11.34 -8.99 -20.28
CA GLN A 247 12.11 -8.65 -19.09
C GLN A 247 11.88 -9.61 -17.92
N LYS A 248 10.66 -10.16 -17.77
CA LYS A 248 10.27 -11.05 -16.66
C LYS A 248 10.98 -12.40 -16.65
N ASN A 249 11.52 -12.83 -17.78
CA ASN A 249 12.20 -14.13 -17.87
C ASN A 249 13.40 -14.19 -16.91
N ASN A 250 13.48 -15.28 -16.13
CA ASN A 250 14.53 -15.53 -15.12
C ASN A 250 14.58 -14.50 -13.98
N ILE A 251 13.48 -13.78 -13.73
CA ILE A 251 13.34 -12.88 -12.57
C ILE A 251 12.28 -13.44 -11.63
N ASN A 252 12.67 -13.75 -10.40
CA ASN A 252 11.76 -14.13 -9.34
C ASN A 252 11.20 -12.88 -8.65
N TYR A 253 10.06 -13.02 -8.00
CA TYR A 253 9.54 -11.97 -7.13
C TYR A 253 8.95 -12.55 -5.86
N LEU A 254 9.11 -11.83 -4.77
CA LEU A 254 8.44 -12.15 -3.51
C LEU A 254 7.07 -11.49 -3.48
N LYS A 255 6.03 -12.32 -3.43
CA LYS A 255 4.67 -11.86 -3.23
C LYS A 255 4.39 -11.78 -1.74
N VAL A 256 4.01 -10.61 -1.28
CA VAL A 256 3.67 -10.39 0.15
C VAL A 256 2.23 -9.99 0.30
N ARG A 257 1.61 -10.45 1.38
CA ARG A 257 0.26 -10.08 1.78
C ARG A 257 0.25 -9.45 3.16
N LEU A 258 -0.53 -8.41 3.32
CA LEU A 258 -0.77 -7.79 4.62
C LEU A 258 -1.68 -8.70 5.45
N LYS A 259 -1.22 -9.14 6.62
CA LYS A 259 -2.03 -9.88 7.61
C LYS A 259 -2.39 -8.94 8.74
N ILE A 260 -3.69 -8.76 8.95
CA ILE A 260 -4.25 -7.94 10.03
C ILE A 260 -4.28 -8.79 11.29
N ASN A 261 -3.66 -8.32 12.38
CA ASN A 261 -3.49 -9.09 13.62
C ASN A 261 -4.83 -9.46 14.26
N ASN A 262 -5.78 -8.50 14.33
CA ASN A 262 -7.14 -8.73 14.81
C ASN A 262 -8.15 -8.51 13.68
N LEU A 263 -8.19 -9.45 12.73
CA LEU A 263 -9.06 -9.35 11.56
C LEU A 263 -10.55 -9.31 11.93
N ASN A 264 -10.98 -10.09 12.91
CA ASN A 264 -12.39 -10.12 13.31
C ASN A 264 -12.82 -8.80 13.95
N GLY A 265 -12.01 -8.23 14.86
CA GLY A 265 -12.26 -6.92 15.42
C GLY A 265 -12.24 -5.81 14.36
N PHE A 266 -11.36 -5.93 13.36
CA PHE A 266 -11.30 -5.01 12.23
C PHE A 266 -12.59 -5.08 11.39
N LYS A 267 -13.05 -6.27 11.00
CA LYS A 267 -14.31 -6.48 10.24
C LYS A 267 -15.53 -5.93 10.94
N LYS A 268 -15.66 -6.12 12.27
CA LYS A 268 -16.79 -5.57 13.08
C LYS A 268 -16.93 -4.05 12.96
N VAL A 269 -15.86 -3.31 12.64
CA VAL A 269 -15.96 -1.85 12.42
C VAL A 269 -16.72 -1.55 11.13
N PHE A 270 -16.51 -2.35 10.09
CA PHE A 270 -17.19 -2.18 8.82
C PHE A 270 -18.66 -2.58 8.89
N GLU A 271 -19.00 -3.63 9.62
CA GLU A 271 -20.38 -4.10 9.83
C GLU A 271 -21.28 -3.02 10.46
N LYS A 272 -20.71 -2.10 11.26
CA LYS A 272 -21.46 -0.99 11.87
C LYS A 272 -21.75 0.17 10.90
N ILE A 273 -21.12 0.19 9.74
CA ILE A 273 -21.15 1.32 8.79
C ILE A 273 -21.88 0.92 7.50
N LEU A 274 -21.79 -0.34 7.15
CA LEU A 274 -22.41 -0.96 5.97
C LEU A 274 -23.81 -1.48 6.27
#